data_66eb0bb7f74bb995dd45c73baa08138a
#
_entry.id   66eb0bb7f74bb995dd45c73baa08138a
#
_cell.length_a   1.000
_cell.length_b   1.000
_cell.length_c   1.000
_cell.angle_alpha   90.00
_cell.angle_beta   90.00
_cell.angle_gamma   90.00
#
_symmetry.space_group_name_H-M   'P 1'
#
loop_
_entity.id
_entity.type
_entity.pdbx_description
1 polymer ?
#
loop_
_entity_poly.entity_id
_entity_poly.type
_entity_poly.pdbx_seq_one_letter_code
_entity_poly.pdbx_strand_id
1 'polypeptide(L)'
;LLWFSVWDKNNAFYLGGAFSHLNRANQSFDSDIYDGLYSKFTIHSGLDYIFPYSRFGLSPGIVTFIQGPSLQVNGGVNLKFLLSGNRRTYEAFQFGTWVRLANKVDSGILADALILSTRFDYEQFGIGFSYDMNISSLRQATNLNGSFEFSGIYNICGPERRNVYCPRF
;
A
#
# COMPACT_ATOMS: atom_id res chain seq x y z
N LEU A 1 14.10 2.64 5.23
CA LEU A 1 14.91 1.62 4.58
C LEU A 1 13.99 0.76 3.72
N LEU A 2 14.42 0.44 2.48
CA LEU A 2 13.71 -0.46 1.58
C LEU A 2 14.72 -1.48 1.03
N TRP A 3 14.39 -2.74 1.16
CA TRP A 3 15.09 -3.84 0.51
C TRP A 3 14.15 -4.48 -0.52
N PHE A 4 14.66 -4.82 -1.68
CA PHE A 4 13.89 -5.49 -2.72
C PHE A 4 14.75 -6.51 -3.47
N SER A 5 14.10 -7.52 -4.01
CA SER A 5 14.70 -8.54 -4.87
C SER A 5 13.84 -8.69 -6.13
N VAL A 6 14.46 -8.62 -7.28
CA VAL A 6 13.81 -8.78 -8.59
C VAL A 6 14.37 -10.04 -9.23
N TRP A 7 13.52 -11.03 -9.49
CA TRP A 7 13.91 -12.31 -10.08
C TRP A 7 13.74 -12.33 -11.60
N ASP A 8 12.76 -11.57 -12.07
CA ASP A 8 12.40 -11.46 -13.48
C ASP A 8 11.78 -10.08 -13.74
N LYS A 9 11.54 -9.72 -14.98
CA LYS A 9 10.97 -8.43 -15.38
C LYS A 9 9.67 -8.08 -14.64
N ASN A 10 8.89 -9.08 -14.26
CA ASN A 10 7.56 -8.93 -13.68
C ASN A 10 7.41 -9.53 -12.27
N ASN A 11 8.48 -10.11 -11.72
CA ASN A 11 8.45 -10.79 -10.43
C ASN A 11 9.44 -10.13 -9.48
N ALA A 12 8.91 -9.58 -8.41
CA ALA A 12 9.70 -8.86 -7.42
C ALA A 12 9.10 -9.01 -6.02
N PHE A 13 9.95 -8.98 -5.02
CA PHE A 13 9.58 -8.90 -3.62
C PHE A 13 10.21 -7.67 -3.00
N TYR A 14 9.50 -7.03 -2.10
CA TYR A 14 10.05 -5.93 -1.32
C TYR A 14 9.66 -6.02 0.15
N LEU A 15 10.55 -5.51 1.00
CA LEU A 15 10.36 -5.34 2.43
C LEU A 15 10.94 -3.99 2.83
N GLY A 16 10.16 -3.18 3.50
CA GLY A 16 10.58 -1.87 3.92
C GLY A 16 10.15 -1.50 5.31
N GLY A 17 10.85 -0.52 5.87
CA GLY A 17 10.51 0.06 7.15
C GLY A 17 10.87 1.54 7.18
N ALA A 18 10.04 2.32 7.86
CA ALA A 18 10.26 3.73 8.11
C ALA A 18 10.00 4.07 9.57
N PHE A 19 10.76 5.03 10.06
CA PHE A 19 10.60 5.58 11.39
C PHE A 19 10.41 7.09 11.26
N SER A 20 9.31 7.61 11.78
CA SER A 20 8.92 9.01 11.67
C SER A 20 8.66 9.62 13.05
N HIS A 21 8.60 10.94 13.13
CA HIS A 21 8.37 11.70 14.38
C HIS A 21 9.43 11.44 15.47
N LEU A 22 10.69 11.29 15.05
CA LEU A 22 11.83 11.09 15.98
C LEU A 22 11.96 12.19 17.00
N ASN A 23 11.70 13.43 16.59
CA ASN A 23 11.81 14.63 17.43
C ASN A 23 10.65 14.79 18.42
N ARG A 24 9.59 13.95 18.33
CA ARG A 24 8.42 13.99 19.18
C ARG A 24 7.91 15.43 19.41
N ALA A 25 7.77 16.17 18.30
CA ALA A 25 7.39 17.58 18.34
C ALA A 25 6.14 17.80 19.19
N ASN A 26 6.15 18.90 19.97
CA ASN A 26 4.96 19.30 20.72
C ASN A 26 3.85 19.70 19.76
N GLN A 27 2.67 19.07 19.90
CA GLN A 27 1.48 19.35 19.09
C GLN A 27 0.39 20.13 19.86
N SER A 28 0.66 20.49 21.13
CA SER A 28 -0.24 21.31 21.91
C SER A 28 -0.33 22.74 21.36
N PHE A 29 -1.55 23.28 21.29
CA PHE A 29 -1.79 24.69 21.03
C PHE A 29 -1.57 25.57 22.28
N ASP A 30 -1.49 24.96 23.46
CA ASP A 30 -1.20 25.63 24.71
C ASP A 30 0.29 25.55 25.00
N SER A 31 0.92 26.72 25.23
CA SER A 31 2.36 26.81 25.50
C SER A 31 2.77 26.14 26.82
N ASP A 32 1.84 26.05 27.79
CA ASP A 32 2.09 25.51 29.12
C ASP A 32 1.91 23.99 29.21
N ILE A 33 1.35 23.37 28.15
CA ILE A 33 1.11 21.92 28.07
C ILE A 33 2.00 21.31 27.00
N TYR A 34 2.84 20.36 27.39
CA TYR A 34 3.63 19.58 26.47
C TYR A 34 2.87 18.28 26.09
N ASP A 35 2.43 18.20 24.84
CA ASP A 35 1.86 16.99 24.24
C ASP A 35 2.75 16.54 23.07
N GLY A 36 3.69 15.65 23.38
CA GLY A 36 4.67 15.15 22.43
C GLY A 36 4.06 14.12 21.47
N LEU A 37 4.15 14.39 20.18
CA LEU A 37 3.73 13.47 19.13
C LEU A 37 4.43 12.10 19.26
N TYR A 38 3.68 11.01 19.29
CA TYR A 38 4.25 9.67 19.35
C TYR A 38 5.06 9.36 18.08
N SER A 39 6.21 8.72 18.30
CA SER A 39 7.00 8.17 17.18
C SER A 39 6.19 7.13 16.44
N LYS A 40 6.33 7.12 15.09
CA LYS A 40 5.60 6.21 14.20
C LYS A 40 6.56 5.25 13.53
N PHE A 41 6.27 3.98 13.66
CA PHE A 41 6.91 2.90 12.92
C PHE A 41 5.99 2.46 11.78
N THR A 42 6.56 2.32 10.60
CA THR A 42 5.88 1.76 9.44
C THR A 42 6.68 0.58 8.93
N ILE A 43 6.03 -0.56 8.77
CA ILE A 43 6.62 -1.76 8.15
C ILE A 43 5.72 -2.12 6.98
N HIS A 44 6.33 -2.37 5.82
CA HIS A 44 5.57 -2.79 4.64
C HIS A 44 6.31 -3.89 3.88
N SER A 45 5.56 -4.79 3.28
CA SER A 45 6.07 -5.86 2.45
C SER A 45 5.07 -6.18 1.35
N GLY A 46 5.57 -6.63 0.23
CA GLY A 46 4.73 -7.06 -0.88
C GLY A 46 5.50 -7.89 -1.88
N LEU A 47 4.74 -8.59 -2.68
CA LEU A 47 5.21 -9.48 -3.73
C LEU A 47 4.46 -9.17 -5.02
N ASP A 48 5.17 -9.03 -6.12
CA ASP A 48 4.62 -9.09 -7.47
C ASP A 48 4.99 -10.43 -8.09
N TYR A 49 3.98 -11.20 -8.48
CA TYR A 49 4.18 -12.51 -9.09
C TYR A 49 3.26 -12.69 -10.29
N ILE A 50 3.85 -12.86 -11.46
CA ILE A 50 3.14 -13.23 -12.69
C ILE A 50 3.34 -14.72 -12.92
N PHE A 51 2.23 -15.45 -13.14
CA PHE A 51 2.29 -16.89 -13.39
C PHE A 51 3.02 -17.20 -14.69
N PRO A 52 3.84 -18.26 -14.72
CA PRO A 52 4.54 -18.67 -15.93
C PRO A 52 3.57 -18.91 -17.09
N TYR A 53 3.95 -18.44 -18.28
CA TYR A 53 3.15 -18.56 -19.52
C TYR A 53 1.76 -17.90 -19.45
N SER A 54 1.52 -17.01 -18.48
CA SER A 54 0.27 -16.32 -18.27
C SER A 54 0.45 -14.81 -18.34
N ARG A 55 -0.65 -14.10 -18.58
CA ARG A 55 -0.74 -12.65 -18.43
C ARG A 55 -1.36 -12.25 -17.09
N PHE A 56 -1.64 -13.24 -16.25
CA PHE A 56 -2.27 -13.08 -14.96
C PHE A 56 -1.23 -13.19 -13.84
N GLY A 57 -1.38 -12.40 -12.80
CA GLY A 57 -0.53 -12.42 -11.63
C GLY A 57 -1.25 -11.99 -10.37
N LEU A 58 -0.53 -12.10 -9.27
CA LEU A 58 -0.96 -11.71 -7.93
C LEU A 58 0.06 -10.75 -7.33
N SER A 59 -0.45 -9.71 -6.68
CA SER A 59 0.37 -8.77 -5.92
C SER A 59 -0.19 -8.66 -4.48
N PRO A 60 0.11 -9.64 -3.60
CA PRO A 60 -0.20 -9.53 -2.18
C PRO A 60 0.69 -8.50 -1.50
N GLY A 61 0.15 -7.85 -0.47
CA GLY A 61 0.91 -6.89 0.31
C GLY A 61 0.35 -6.70 1.70
N ILE A 62 1.20 -6.18 2.57
CA ILE A 62 0.87 -5.81 3.94
C ILE A 62 1.59 -4.53 4.32
N VAL A 63 0.89 -3.66 5.03
CA VAL A 63 1.45 -2.45 5.62
C VAL A 63 0.98 -2.35 7.05
N THR A 64 1.91 -2.15 7.97
CA THR A 64 1.65 -2.01 9.41
C THR A 64 2.13 -0.66 9.90
N PHE A 65 1.28 0.03 10.63
CA PHE A 65 1.57 1.29 11.31
C PHE A 65 1.45 1.10 12.82
N ILE A 66 2.47 1.53 13.55
CA ILE A 66 2.51 1.53 15.02
C ILE A 66 2.84 2.94 15.46
N GLN A 67 1.94 3.57 16.21
CA GLN A 67 2.14 4.92 16.73
C GLN A 67 1.55 5.05 18.13
N GLY A 68 2.42 5.13 19.14
CA GLY A 68 1.99 5.09 20.54
C GLY A 68 1.13 3.85 20.83
N PRO A 69 -0.09 4.04 21.35
CA PRO A 69 -1.00 2.92 21.62
C PRO A 69 -1.73 2.40 20.37
N SER A 70 -1.60 3.07 19.23
CA SER A 70 -2.34 2.74 18.00
C SER A 70 -1.57 1.77 17.15
N LEU A 71 -2.24 0.69 16.75
CA LEU A 71 -1.78 -0.30 15.79
C LEU A 71 -2.79 -0.38 14.65
N GLN A 72 -2.29 -0.27 13.42
CA GLN A 72 -3.09 -0.47 12.22
C GLN A 72 -2.36 -1.39 11.27
N VAL A 73 -3.06 -2.38 10.73
CA VAL A 73 -2.55 -3.32 9.74
C VAL A 73 -3.47 -3.29 8.53
N ASN A 74 -2.91 -3.00 7.36
CA ASN A 74 -3.60 -3.13 6.08
C ASN A 74 -3.00 -4.30 5.33
N GLY A 75 -3.79 -5.30 5.02
CA GLY A 75 -3.35 -6.47 4.27
C GLY A 75 -4.32 -6.78 3.14
N GLY A 76 -3.80 -7.21 2.00
CA GLY A 76 -4.64 -7.49 0.85
C GLY A 76 -3.89 -8.09 -0.33
N VAL A 77 -4.61 -8.23 -1.43
CA VAL A 77 -4.07 -8.78 -2.68
C VAL A 77 -4.67 -8.04 -3.86
N ASN A 78 -3.83 -7.73 -4.85
CA ASN A 78 -4.28 -7.28 -6.16
C ASN A 78 -4.14 -8.43 -7.17
N LEU A 79 -5.15 -8.60 -7.99
CA LEU A 79 -5.12 -9.39 -9.22
C LEU A 79 -4.54 -8.51 -10.32
N LYS A 80 -3.47 -8.96 -10.97
CA LYS A 80 -2.75 -8.21 -11.99
C LYS A 80 -2.90 -8.86 -13.34
N PHE A 81 -3.29 -8.07 -14.34
CA PHE A 81 -3.46 -8.48 -15.73
C PHE A 81 -2.52 -7.69 -16.62
N LEU A 82 -1.61 -8.36 -17.30
CA LEU A 82 -0.76 -7.75 -18.33
C LEU A 82 -1.55 -7.62 -19.62
N LEU A 83 -1.82 -6.39 -20.04
CA LEU A 83 -2.60 -6.10 -21.25
C LEU A 83 -1.73 -6.14 -22.51
N SER A 84 -0.51 -5.63 -22.43
CA SER A 84 0.42 -5.63 -23.56
C SER A 84 1.30 -6.87 -23.58
N GLY A 85 1.31 -7.55 -24.72
CA GLY A 85 2.24 -8.64 -25.02
C GLY A 85 3.56 -8.17 -25.66
N ASN A 86 3.74 -6.86 -25.85
CA ASN A 86 4.91 -6.33 -26.53
C ASN A 86 6.04 -6.04 -25.49
N ARG A 87 7.27 -6.45 -25.81
CA ARG A 87 8.43 -6.23 -24.93
C ARG A 87 8.78 -4.76 -24.70
N ARG A 88 8.27 -3.87 -25.55
CA ARG A 88 8.61 -2.43 -25.50
C ARG A 88 7.68 -1.60 -24.63
N THR A 89 6.41 -2.01 -24.49
CA THR A 89 5.39 -1.24 -23.77
C THR A 89 4.88 -2.08 -22.60
N TYR A 90 4.94 -1.54 -21.40
CA TYR A 90 4.34 -2.16 -20.23
C TYR A 90 2.94 -1.60 -20.00
N GLU A 91 1.96 -2.46 -20.05
CA GLU A 91 0.57 -2.13 -19.76
C GLU A 91 0.00 -3.17 -18.81
N ALA A 92 -0.53 -2.74 -17.68
CA ALA A 92 -1.13 -3.62 -16.71
C ALA A 92 -2.38 -3.01 -16.10
N PHE A 93 -3.36 -3.84 -15.84
CA PHE A 93 -4.53 -3.51 -15.04
C PHE A 93 -4.51 -4.34 -13.77
N GLN A 94 -4.83 -3.71 -12.64
CA GLN A 94 -4.89 -4.37 -11.34
C GLN A 94 -6.24 -4.09 -10.70
N PHE A 95 -6.79 -5.10 -10.04
CA PHE A 95 -7.95 -5.00 -9.17
C PHE A 95 -7.61 -5.62 -7.83
N GLY A 96 -7.83 -4.89 -6.75
CA GLY A 96 -7.42 -5.30 -5.41
C GLY A 96 -8.51 -5.26 -4.38
N THR A 97 -8.35 -6.11 -3.39
CA THR A 97 -9.17 -6.13 -2.17
C THR A 97 -8.25 -6.15 -0.97
N TRP A 98 -8.48 -5.21 -0.04
CA TRP A 98 -7.67 -5.02 1.14
C TRP A 98 -8.54 -4.89 2.37
N VAL A 99 -8.03 -5.32 3.52
CA VAL A 99 -8.69 -5.20 4.81
C VAL A 99 -7.82 -4.35 5.73
N ARG A 100 -8.45 -3.38 6.37
CA ARG A 100 -7.84 -2.57 7.43
C ARG A 100 -8.25 -3.13 8.79
N LEU A 101 -7.26 -3.50 9.58
CA LEU A 101 -7.40 -3.93 10.95
C LEU A 101 -6.82 -2.86 11.86
N ALA A 102 -7.52 -2.51 12.92
CA ALA A 102 -7.06 -1.55 13.93
C ALA A 102 -7.26 -2.12 15.34
N ASN A 103 -6.44 -1.69 16.29
CA ASN A 103 -6.67 -2.04 17.68
C ASN A 103 -7.81 -1.20 18.28
N LYS A 104 -8.59 -1.82 19.16
CA LYS A 104 -9.59 -1.12 19.98
C LYS A 104 -8.93 -0.46 21.19
N VAL A 105 -9.56 0.60 21.71
CA VAL A 105 -9.12 1.29 22.93
C VAL A 105 -9.19 0.36 24.14
N ASP A 106 -10.22 -0.52 24.20
CA ASP A 106 -10.50 -1.42 25.32
C ASP A 106 -9.91 -2.83 25.18
N SER A 107 -8.92 -3.02 24.32
CA SER A 107 -8.32 -4.30 23.90
C SER A 107 -9.05 -5.04 22.77
N GLY A 108 -8.26 -5.70 21.94
CA GLY A 108 -8.74 -6.49 20.81
C GLY A 108 -8.46 -5.84 19.45
N ILE A 109 -8.75 -6.58 18.39
CA ILE A 109 -8.58 -6.17 16.99
C ILE A 109 -9.96 -5.98 16.37
N LEU A 110 -10.13 -4.91 15.62
CA LEU A 110 -11.33 -4.59 14.86
C LEU A 110 -11.01 -4.55 13.38
N ALA A 111 -11.83 -5.19 12.56
CA ALA A 111 -11.86 -4.93 11.14
C ALA A 111 -12.55 -3.58 10.90
N ASP A 112 -11.76 -2.58 10.50
CA ASP A 112 -12.20 -1.20 10.38
C ASP A 112 -12.79 -0.91 9.00
N ALA A 113 -12.08 -1.29 7.95
CA ALA A 113 -12.52 -1.06 6.58
C ALA A 113 -12.20 -2.22 5.64
N LEU A 114 -13.05 -2.38 4.63
CA LEU A 114 -12.79 -3.13 3.42
C LEU A 114 -12.49 -2.13 2.30
N ILE A 115 -11.35 -2.31 1.62
CA ILE A 115 -10.88 -1.40 0.59
C ILE A 115 -10.90 -2.13 -0.74
N LEU A 116 -11.58 -1.57 -1.72
CA LEU A 116 -11.52 -2.01 -3.10
C LEU A 116 -10.63 -1.06 -3.88
N SER A 117 -9.69 -1.57 -4.65
CA SER A 117 -8.75 -0.76 -5.42
C SER A 117 -8.68 -1.20 -6.86
N THR A 118 -8.44 -0.23 -7.73
CA THR A 118 -8.12 -0.45 -9.14
C THR A 118 -6.89 0.36 -9.49
N ARG A 119 -6.04 -0.18 -10.34
CA ARG A 119 -4.85 0.52 -10.83
C ARG A 119 -4.63 0.18 -12.29
N PHE A 120 -4.32 1.19 -13.06
CA PHE A 120 -3.89 1.06 -14.45
C PHE A 120 -2.47 1.61 -14.59
N ASP A 121 -1.57 0.79 -15.10
CA ASP A 121 -0.18 1.14 -15.37
C ASP A 121 0.05 1.18 -16.87
N TYR A 122 0.63 2.29 -17.33
CA TYR A 122 1.04 2.49 -18.71
C TYR A 122 2.48 3.02 -18.74
N GLU A 123 3.43 2.21 -19.19
CA GLU A 123 4.86 2.53 -19.22
C GLU A 123 5.39 3.03 -17.87
N GLN A 124 5.60 4.34 -17.75
CA GLN A 124 6.13 4.99 -16.57
C GLN A 124 5.03 5.58 -15.67
N PHE A 125 3.79 5.63 -16.16
CA PHE A 125 2.66 6.19 -15.44
C PHE A 125 1.79 5.10 -14.82
N GLY A 126 1.31 5.37 -13.61
CA GLY A 126 0.28 4.58 -12.97
C GLY A 126 -0.81 5.49 -12.41
N ILE A 127 -2.05 5.10 -12.62
CA ILE A 127 -3.22 5.77 -12.06
C ILE A 127 -3.97 4.75 -11.22
N GLY A 128 -4.24 5.09 -9.96
CA GLY A 128 -4.97 4.26 -9.03
C GLY A 128 -6.21 4.95 -8.50
N PHE A 129 -7.22 4.15 -8.23
CA PHE A 129 -8.45 4.57 -7.57
C PHE A 129 -8.81 3.53 -6.52
N SER A 130 -9.16 3.98 -5.32
CA SER A 130 -9.64 3.11 -4.27
C SER A 130 -10.88 3.65 -3.57
N TYR A 131 -11.66 2.75 -3.02
CA TYR A 131 -12.83 3.04 -2.22
C TYR A 131 -12.80 2.25 -0.93
N ASP A 132 -12.77 2.96 0.19
CA ASP A 132 -12.78 2.39 1.53
C ASP A 132 -14.23 2.28 2.02
N MET A 133 -14.68 1.08 2.31
CA MET A 133 -15.98 0.82 2.94
C MET A 133 -15.78 0.59 4.43
N ASN A 134 -16.43 1.41 5.27
CA ASN A 134 -16.40 1.19 6.71
C ASN A 134 -17.22 -0.06 7.07
N ILE A 135 -16.59 -1.08 7.63
CA ILE A 135 -17.21 -2.33 8.09
C ILE A 135 -17.24 -2.46 9.62
N SER A 136 -16.71 -1.47 10.34
CA SER A 136 -16.68 -1.44 11.79
C SER A 136 -18.08 -1.22 12.39
N SER A 137 -18.18 -1.28 13.71
CA SER A 137 -19.42 -0.95 14.42
C SER A 137 -19.91 0.49 14.16
N LEU A 138 -19.04 1.38 13.71
CA LEU A 138 -19.37 2.75 13.33
C LEU A 138 -20.14 2.86 12.00
N ARG A 139 -20.29 1.77 11.25
CA ARG A 139 -21.01 1.74 9.96
C ARG A 139 -22.44 2.30 10.05
N GLN A 140 -23.10 2.15 11.23
CA GLN A 140 -24.45 2.67 11.45
C GLN A 140 -24.46 4.20 11.48
N ALA A 141 -23.45 4.82 12.06
CA ALA A 141 -23.33 6.28 12.13
C ALA A 141 -22.92 6.90 10.79
N THR A 142 -22.17 6.17 9.97
CA THR A 142 -21.67 6.65 8.67
C THR A 142 -22.56 6.25 7.49
N ASN A 143 -23.64 5.50 7.70
CA ASN A 143 -24.49 4.92 6.64
C ASN A 143 -23.68 4.16 5.57
N LEU A 144 -22.63 3.43 5.98
CA LEU A 144 -21.67 2.77 5.10
C LEU A 144 -20.88 3.71 4.19
N ASN A 145 -20.98 5.02 4.38
CA ASN A 145 -20.21 5.97 3.58
C ASN A 145 -18.73 5.75 3.83
N GLY A 146 -18.01 5.57 2.74
CA GLY A 146 -16.58 5.39 2.72
C GLY A 146 -15.86 6.61 2.18
N SER A 147 -14.59 6.45 1.92
CA SER A 147 -13.76 7.47 1.29
C SER A 147 -13.25 7.01 -0.08
N PHE A 148 -13.19 7.94 -1.00
CA PHE A 148 -12.54 7.75 -2.29
C PHE A 148 -11.11 8.29 -2.22
N GLU A 149 -10.17 7.53 -2.76
CA GLU A 149 -8.80 7.96 -2.92
C GLU A 149 -8.38 7.84 -4.39
N PHE A 150 -7.67 8.84 -4.86
CA PHE A 150 -7.07 8.87 -6.18
C PHE A 150 -5.56 8.96 -6.04
N SER A 151 -4.82 8.14 -6.78
CA SER A 151 -3.37 8.12 -6.75
C SER A 151 -2.78 8.21 -8.15
N GLY A 152 -1.69 8.95 -8.29
CA GLY A 152 -0.87 9.02 -9.48
C GLY A 152 0.57 8.62 -9.17
N ILE A 153 1.16 7.77 -9.99
CA ILE A 153 2.53 7.30 -9.84
C ILE A 153 3.29 7.59 -11.13
N TYR A 154 4.48 8.12 -11.00
CA TYR A 154 5.41 8.28 -12.11
C TYR A 154 6.75 7.63 -11.75
N ASN A 155 7.16 6.62 -12.51
CA ASN A 155 8.39 5.87 -12.30
C ASN A 155 9.47 6.37 -13.26
N ILE A 156 10.53 6.96 -12.72
CA ILE A 156 11.69 7.36 -13.51
C ILE A 156 12.70 6.20 -13.50
N CYS A 157 12.69 5.43 -14.57
CA CYS A 157 13.63 4.33 -14.75
C CYS A 157 14.69 4.74 -15.78
N GLY A 158 15.96 4.47 -15.47
CA GLY A 158 17.04 4.58 -16.45
C GLY A 158 16.89 3.55 -17.58
N PRO A 159 17.66 3.67 -18.67
CA PRO A 159 17.62 2.70 -19.75
C PRO A 159 17.92 1.29 -19.21
N GLU A 160 17.10 0.31 -19.57
CA GLU A 160 17.29 -1.09 -19.20
C GLU A 160 18.67 -1.55 -19.64
N ARG A 161 19.58 -1.73 -18.69
CA ARG A 161 20.86 -2.38 -18.92
C ARG A 161 20.69 -3.88 -18.71
N ARG A 162 21.53 -4.70 -19.37
CA ARG A 162 21.48 -6.16 -19.27
C ARG A 162 21.31 -6.61 -17.81
N ASN A 163 20.18 -7.27 -17.51
CA ASN A 163 19.82 -7.86 -16.21
C ASN A 163 19.54 -6.87 -15.06
N VAL A 164 19.34 -5.59 -15.32
CA VAL A 164 18.88 -4.64 -14.30
C VAL A 164 17.46 -4.22 -14.65
N TYR A 165 16.50 -4.69 -13.86
CA TYR A 165 15.10 -4.36 -14.00
C TYR A 165 14.72 -3.24 -13.03
N CYS A 166 13.89 -2.31 -13.49
CA CYS A 166 13.31 -1.29 -12.63
C CYS A 166 12.15 -1.90 -11.84
N PRO A 167 12.20 -1.90 -10.50
CA PRO A 167 11.08 -2.41 -9.71
C PRO A 167 9.86 -1.52 -9.90
N ARG A 168 8.69 -2.14 -10.03
CA ARG A 168 7.39 -1.46 -10.21
C ARG A 168 6.46 -1.92 -9.09
N PHE A 169 6.58 -1.26 -7.97
CA PHE A 169 5.77 -1.52 -6.77
C PHE A 169 4.47 -0.71 -6.76
#